data_7363026da10a464dba4a1f2b1b049fe4
#
_entry.id   7363026da10a464dba4a1f2b1b049fe4
#
_cell.length_a   1.000
_cell.length_b   1.000
_cell.length_c   1.000
_cell.angle_alpha   90.00
_cell.angle_beta   90.00
_cell.angle_gamma   90.00
#
_symmetry.space_group_name_H-M   'P 1'
#
loop_
_entity.id
_entity.type
_entity.pdbx_description
1 polymer ?
#
loop_
_entity_poly.entity_id
_entity_poly.type
_entity_poly.pdbx_seq_one_letter_code
_entity_poly.pdbx_strand_id
1 'polypeptide(L)' 'MSNGACVEVAHLPGGQVGVRNSRDSSGPVLRFTPDEWHAFIGGARNGEFDGFAAGAASAGAG' A
#
# COMPACT_ATOMS: atom_id res chain seq x y z
N MET A 1 11.41 -1.69 -6.57
CA MET A 1 10.59 -2.31 -5.52
C MET A 1 10.79 -1.58 -4.20
N SER A 2 9.71 -1.35 -3.51
CA SER A 2 9.75 -0.74 -2.19
C SER A 2 9.22 -1.74 -1.16
N ASN A 3 9.83 -1.78 0.00
CA ASN A 3 9.53 -2.79 1.00
C ASN A 3 9.36 -2.16 2.38
N GLY A 4 8.13 -2.14 2.87
CA GLY A 4 7.86 -1.80 4.26
C GLY A 4 8.05 -3.02 5.14
N ALA A 5 7.73 -2.92 6.42
CA ALA A 5 7.95 -4.00 7.37
C ALA A 5 7.29 -5.31 6.93
N CYS A 6 6.08 -5.24 6.39
CA CYS A 6 5.32 -6.42 5.99
C CYS A 6 4.65 -6.25 4.63
N VAL A 7 5.02 -5.24 3.88
CA VAL A 7 4.37 -4.92 2.61
C VAL A 7 5.43 -4.67 1.55
N GLU A 8 5.26 -5.29 0.41
CA GLU A 8 6.10 -5.07 -0.75
C GLU A 8 5.30 -4.38 -1.84
N VAL A 9 5.93 -3.41 -2.50
CA VAL A 9 5.32 -2.67 -3.60
C VAL A 9 6.28 -2.74 -4.79
N ALA A 10 5.76 -3.06 -5.94
CA ALA A 10 6.58 -3.22 -7.14
C ALA A 10 5.90 -2.63 -8.36
N HIS A 11 6.72 -2.15 -9.29
CA HIS A 11 6.22 -1.80 -10.62
C HIS A 11 5.96 -3.06 -11.41
N LEU A 12 4.83 -3.11 -12.08
CA LEU A 12 4.45 -4.21 -12.94
C LEU A 12 4.37 -3.73 -14.39
N PRO A 13 4.35 -4.65 -15.35
CA PRO A 13 4.20 -4.26 -16.76
C PRO A 13 2.94 -3.42 -16.97
N GLY A 14 3.02 -2.49 -17.91
CA GLY A 14 1.88 -1.65 -18.24
C GLY A 14 1.62 -0.52 -17.26
N GLY A 15 2.59 -0.20 -16.41
CA GLY A 15 2.45 0.87 -15.45
C GLY A 15 1.63 0.49 -14.23
N GLN A 16 1.25 -0.76 -14.10
CA GLN A 16 0.52 -1.21 -12.92
C GLN A 16 1.42 -1.29 -11.70
N VAL A 17 0.80 -1.28 -10.53
CA VAL A 17 1.50 -1.41 -9.26
C VAL A 17 1.02 -2.67 -8.57
N GLY A 18 1.95 -3.49 -8.11
CA GLY A 18 1.63 -4.69 -7.34
C GLY A 18 1.91 -4.47 -5.86
N VAL A 19 1.02 -4.96 -5.01
CA VAL A 19 1.18 -4.88 -3.56
C VAL A 19 0.98 -6.27 -2.98
N ARG A 20 1.90 -6.69 -2.14
CA ARG A 20 1.88 -8.01 -1.56
C ARG A 20 2.27 -7.96 -0.08
N ASN A 21 1.71 -8.88 0.70
CA ASN A 21 2.16 -9.10 2.07
C ASN A 21 3.50 -9.85 2.01
N SER A 22 4.55 -9.23 2.51
CA SER A 22 5.89 -9.82 2.45
C SER A 22 6.06 -11.03 3.35
N ARG A 23 5.19 -11.22 4.32
CA ARG A 23 5.23 -12.39 5.21
C ARG A 23 4.62 -13.62 4.59
N ASP A 24 3.86 -13.45 3.52
CA ASP A 24 3.22 -14.55 2.81
C ASP A 24 3.55 -14.43 1.34
N SER A 25 4.73 -14.90 0.97
CA SER A 25 5.21 -14.78 -0.39
C SER A 25 4.38 -15.59 -1.38
N SER A 26 3.60 -16.55 -0.91
CA SER A 26 2.69 -17.31 -1.76
C SER A 26 1.28 -16.72 -1.77
N GLY A 27 1.06 -15.65 -1.02
CA GLY A 27 -0.24 -15.01 -0.97
C GLY A 27 -0.53 -14.18 -2.22
N PRO A 28 -1.75 -13.67 -2.30
CA PRO A 28 -2.16 -12.93 -3.50
C PRO A 28 -1.41 -11.61 -3.65
N VAL A 29 -1.28 -11.21 -4.91
CA VAL A 29 -0.74 -9.89 -5.25
C VAL A 29 -1.93 -9.03 -5.68
N LEU A 30 -2.11 -7.89 -5.04
CA LEU A 30 -3.10 -6.92 -5.46
C LEU A 30 -2.49 -6.07 -6.57
N ARG A 31 -3.26 -5.85 -7.62
CA ARG A 31 -2.81 -5.08 -8.78
C ARG A 31 -3.66 -3.83 -8.93
N PHE A 32 -2.99 -2.72 -9.11
CA PHE A 32 -3.63 -1.42 -9.27
C PHE A 32 -3.24 -0.82 -10.60
N THR A 33 -4.20 -0.20 -11.27
CA THR A 33 -3.88 0.64 -12.43
C THR A 33 -3.14 1.89 -11.94
N PRO A 34 -2.45 2.59 -12.84
CA PRO A 34 -1.81 3.85 -12.45
C PRO A 34 -2.77 4.85 -11.82
N ASP A 35 -3.99 4.94 -12.36
CA ASP A 35 -4.99 5.87 -11.82
C ASP A 35 -5.46 5.45 -10.42
N GLU A 36 -5.69 4.15 -10.24
CA GLU A 36 -6.08 3.63 -8.94
C GLU A 36 -5.00 3.87 -7.89
N TRP A 37 -3.75 3.61 -8.27
CA TRP A 37 -2.64 3.81 -7.37
C TRP A 37 -2.49 5.28 -7.01
N HIS A 38 -2.62 6.16 -8.00
CA HIS A 38 -2.53 7.60 -7.76
C HIS A 38 -3.62 8.07 -6.80
N ALA A 39 -4.84 7.58 -6.99
CA ALA A 39 -5.96 7.92 -6.11
C ALA A 39 -5.71 7.42 -4.68
N PHE A 40 -5.19 6.21 -4.55
CA PHE A 40 -4.88 5.66 -3.23
C PHE A 40 -3.82 6.49 -2.52
N ILE A 41 -2.74 6.81 -3.20
CA ILE A 41 -1.66 7.62 -2.60
C ILE A 41 -2.18 9.00 -2.23
N GLY A 42 -3.02 9.60 -3.07
CA GLY A 42 -3.62 10.90 -2.77
C GLY A 42 -4.48 10.84 -1.52
N GLY A 43 -5.27 9.81 -1.39
CA GLY A 43 -6.08 9.61 -0.19
C GLY A 43 -5.24 9.40 1.05
N ALA A 44 -4.17 8.61 0.93
CA ALA A 44 -3.26 8.36 2.05
C ALA A 44 -2.58 9.65 2.51
N ARG A 45 -2.13 10.46 1.57
CA ARG A 45 -1.51 11.75 1.88
C ARG A 45 -2.48 12.72 2.54
N ASN A 46 -3.74 12.60 2.18
CA ASN A 46 -4.79 13.45 2.72
C ASN A 46 -5.34 12.94 4.06
N GLY A 47 -4.76 11.89 4.60
CA GLY A 47 -5.14 11.35 5.90
C GLY A 47 -6.41 10.51 5.88
N GLU A 48 -6.94 10.16 4.71
CA GLU A 48 -8.24 9.47 4.62
C GLU A 48 -8.19 8.07 5.24
N PHE A 49 -7.02 7.46 5.30
CA PHE A 49 -6.88 6.10 5.84
C PHE A 49 -6.25 6.05 7.21
N ASP A 50 -5.99 7.20 7.82
CA ASP A 50 -5.31 7.24 9.12
C ASP A 50 -6.10 6.51 10.21
N GLY A 51 -7.43 6.53 10.11
CA GLY A 51 -8.27 5.85 11.08
C GLY A 51 -8.03 4.35 11.13
N PHE A 52 -7.61 3.74 10.02
CA PHE A 52 -7.34 2.31 9.97
C PHE A 52 -6.03 1.94 10.66
N ALA A 53 -5.14 2.90 10.81
CA ALA A 53 -3.85 2.67 11.44
C ALA A 53 -3.80 3.16 12.88
N ALA A 54 -4.84 3.80 13.35
CA ALA A 54 -4.84 4.46 14.66
C ALA A 54 -4.50 3.53 15.79
N GLY A 55 -5.01 2.32 15.73
CA GLY A 55 -4.72 1.33 16.78
C GLY A 55 -3.29 0.88 16.79
N ALA A 56 -2.64 0.89 15.64
CA ALA A 56 -1.26 0.46 15.54
C ALA A 56 -0.32 1.60 15.82
N ALA A 57 -0.72 2.69 15.36
CA ALA A 57 0.19 3.77 15.46
C ALA A 57 -0.06 4.63 16.63
N SER A 58 -0.66 4.42 16.70
CA SER A 58 -0.76 5.26 17.36
C SER A 58 -0.28 6.23 16.87
N ALA A 59 -0.09 5.89 16.60
CA ALA A 59 0.28 6.53 16.39
C ALA A 59 0.34 7.46 16.05
N GLY A 60 0.23 7.46 16.07
CA GLY A 60 0.28 8.22 15.83
C GLY A 60 0.09 8.91 15.26
N ALA A 61 -0.03 8.69 15.12
CA ALA A 61 -0.20 9.27 14.65
C ALA A 61 -0.72 9.53 14.22
N GLY A 62 -0.78 9.26 14.29
CA GLY A 62 -1.23 9.45 13.83
C GLY A 62 -1.53 9.63 13.49
#